data_ba5b664e4ec649304870964b5b7144b2
#
_entry.id   ba5b664e4ec649304870964b5b7144b2
#
_cell.length_a   1.000
_cell.length_b   1.000
_cell.length_c   1.000
_cell.angle_alpha   90.00
_cell.angle_beta   90.00
_cell.angle_gamma   90.00
#
_symmetry.space_group_name_H-M   'P 1'
#
loop_
_entity.id
_entity.type
_entity.pdbx_description
1 polymer ?
#
loop_
_entity_poly.entity_id
_entity_poly.type
_entity_poly.pdbx_seq_one_letter_code
_entity_poly.pdbx_strand_id
1 'polypeptide(L)'
;MKKAILIVSLIALAFLAGVALDWSLQRQAPPVPQAPSVTERPLPQAPVTLAQMPAAAPSTDLFSQLTKEQIEQLIVAAGQNAVKIAIQKASPAVVQLEVIKQSSVRSPFEDFFHDPFWRRFFGDPFDRNQRVERSLGSGFVTEFQGQKIIITNNHVVQDATSIRITFPDRRSVEGELIGGDAFLDVAVVRPKGADVNALPTVELGDSDKIEIGDWAIAIGNPLGFQHTVTAGIISALHRDFPKPDGSGRFQDMIQTDAAINPGNSGGPLLDALGRVIGINTAIAVNAEGINFAIPINAALRVLPSLLSFGKVSRAWLGVVIQELTDEIASQFGVAPESGVLIADVRPDGPSYGILQRGDIVLSVDGKPVKRVSELQQEIMYRPVGSRVPLEILRNGARQTVEVTLGERPSEQALMGTAPSVPAQPIPQGQGVEKFGLKVQALTPQIAQQLNLPADAQGVVIESVQPGSRAFWAGLQVGDLIIEINRQPVKSLDDWNKLVSELPDDARLVLTIIPRGGGSARFVPLR
;
A
#
# COMPACT_ATOMS: atom_id res chain seq x y z
N MET A 1 22.62 -33.66 31.35
CA MET A 1 23.69 -32.65 31.28
C MET A 1 24.95 -33.15 30.53
N LYS A 2 25.54 -34.31 30.81
CA LYS A 2 26.78 -34.77 30.11
C LYS A 2 26.64 -34.97 28.57
N LYS A 3 25.46 -35.38 28.03
CA LYS A 3 25.22 -35.52 26.58
C LYS A 3 25.08 -34.22 25.83
N ALA A 4 24.55 -33.15 26.47
CA ALA A 4 24.40 -31.84 25.84
C ALA A 4 25.75 -31.12 25.68
N ILE A 5 26.68 -31.30 26.64
CA ILE A 5 28.02 -30.71 26.59
C ILE A 5 28.83 -31.34 25.45
N LEU A 6 28.67 -32.64 25.22
CA LEU A 6 29.37 -33.35 24.15
C LEU A 6 28.95 -32.88 22.74
N ILE A 7 27.68 -32.59 22.54
CA ILE A 7 27.13 -32.11 21.25
C ILE A 7 27.61 -30.68 20.94
N VAL A 8 27.63 -29.81 21.93
CA VAL A 8 28.12 -28.42 21.77
C VAL A 8 29.62 -28.40 21.46
N SER A 9 30.40 -29.29 22.09
CA SER A 9 31.84 -29.41 21.79
C SER A 9 32.14 -29.97 20.39
N LEU A 10 31.31 -30.88 19.86
CA LEU A 10 31.43 -31.40 18.50
C LEU A 10 31.08 -30.35 17.43
N ILE A 11 30.07 -29.50 17.68
CA ILE A 11 29.68 -28.42 16.76
C ILE A 11 30.77 -27.33 16.73
N ALA A 12 31.38 -27.00 17.86
CA ALA A 12 32.46 -26.02 17.93
C ALA A 12 33.73 -26.52 17.20
N LEU A 13 34.03 -27.82 17.27
CA LEU A 13 35.17 -28.40 16.54
C LEU A 13 34.94 -28.44 15.01
N ALA A 14 33.71 -28.72 14.55
CA ALA A 14 33.36 -28.68 13.15
C ALA A 14 33.42 -27.25 12.56
N PHE A 15 33.05 -26.23 13.33
CA PHE A 15 33.13 -24.84 12.91
C PHE A 15 34.60 -24.36 12.78
N LEU A 16 35.48 -24.74 13.72
CA LEU A 16 36.90 -24.44 13.66
C LEU A 16 37.63 -25.15 12.51
N ALA A 17 37.22 -26.36 12.19
CA ALA A 17 37.77 -27.10 11.04
C ALA A 17 37.33 -26.49 9.69
N GLY A 18 36.09 -26.01 9.59
CA GLY A 18 35.58 -25.32 8.40
C GLY A 18 36.31 -24.01 8.09
N VAL A 19 36.55 -23.20 9.14
CA VAL A 19 37.30 -21.94 9.01
C VAL A 19 38.78 -22.17 8.64
N ALA A 20 39.40 -23.22 9.14
CA ALA A 20 40.78 -23.58 8.78
C ALA A 20 40.93 -24.08 7.33
N LEU A 21 39.89 -24.74 6.79
CA LEU A 21 39.90 -25.20 5.38
C LEU A 21 39.74 -24.04 4.40
N ASP A 22 38.91 -23.06 4.73
CA ASP A 22 38.70 -21.86 3.89
C ASP A 22 39.96 -21.00 3.82
N TRP A 23 40.73 -20.92 4.90
CA TRP A 23 41.97 -20.16 4.98
C TRP A 23 43.11 -20.80 4.16
N SER A 24 43.08 -22.12 3.94
CA SER A 24 44.09 -22.85 3.17
C SER A 24 43.84 -22.78 1.65
N LEU A 25 42.59 -22.62 1.22
CA LEU A 25 42.19 -22.50 -0.19
C LEU A 25 42.45 -21.11 -0.81
N GLN A 26 42.55 -20.06 0.02
CA GLN A 26 42.81 -18.70 -0.46
C GLN A 26 44.28 -18.38 -0.77
N ARG A 27 45.23 -19.33 -0.56
CA ARG A 27 46.66 -19.10 -0.80
C ARG A 27 47.19 -19.52 -2.22
N GLN A 28 46.30 -19.90 -3.14
CA GLN A 28 46.73 -20.23 -4.52
C GLN A 28 45.99 -19.36 -5.55
N ALA A 29 46.33 -18.08 -5.61
CA ALA A 29 45.98 -17.23 -6.76
C ALA A 29 47.10 -17.29 -7.81
N PRO A 30 46.79 -17.45 -9.09
CA PRO A 30 47.80 -17.43 -10.16
C PRO A 30 48.35 -16.01 -10.39
N PRO A 31 49.60 -15.88 -10.91
CA PRO A 31 50.24 -14.58 -11.07
C PRO A 31 49.57 -13.75 -12.18
N VAL A 32 49.35 -12.48 -11.89
CA VAL A 32 48.81 -11.47 -12.83
C VAL A 32 49.88 -11.14 -13.89
N PRO A 33 49.54 -11.11 -15.20
CA PRO A 33 50.47 -10.69 -16.25
C PRO A 33 50.82 -9.17 -16.14
N GLN A 34 52.08 -8.84 -16.21
CA GLN A 34 52.56 -7.45 -16.26
C GLN A 34 52.22 -6.80 -17.61
N ALA A 35 51.63 -5.60 -17.55
CA ALA A 35 51.39 -4.78 -18.71
C ALA A 35 52.72 -4.13 -19.25
N PRO A 36 52.83 -3.92 -20.57
CA PRO A 36 54.07 -3.36 -21.17
C PRO A 36 54.21 -1.85 -20.86
N SER A 37 55.46 -1.48 -20.59
CA SER A 37 55.88 -0.11 -20.31
C SER A 37 55.66 0.83 -21.53
N VAL A 38 54.93 1.90 -21.31
CA VAL A 38 54.76 2.98 -22.30
C VAL A 38 55.89 4.00 -22.16
N THR A 39 56.66 4.18 -23.23
CA THR A 39 57.71 5.17 -23.37
C THR A 39 57.11 6.59 -23.48
N GLU A 40 57.50 7.48 -22.58
CA GLU A 40 57.11 8.88 -22.61
C GLU A 40 57.73 9.62 -23.83
N ARG A 41 56.87 10.36 -24.56
CA ARG A 41 57.29 11.40 -25.54
C ARG A 41 57.23 12.77 -24.84
N PRO A 42 58.24 13.62 -24.98
CA PRO A 42 58.19 14.95 -24.40
C PRO A 42 57.31 15.89 -25.23
N LEU A 43 56.43 16.64 -24.52
CA LEU A 43 55.60 17.71 -25.07
C LEU A 43 56.37 19.04 -25.14
N PRO A 44 56.12 19.90 -26.14
CA PRO A 44 56.78 21.19 -26.28
C PRO A 44 56.26 22.21 -25.27
N GLN A 45 57.17 22.96 -24.65
CA GLN A 45 56.90 24.06 -23.73
C GLN A 45 56.53 25.33 -24.51
N ALA A 46 55.34 25.89 -24.22
CA ALA A 46 54.99 27.27 -24.58
C ALA A 46 54.82 28.08 -23.28
N PRO A 47 55.23 29.34 -23.23
CA PRO A 47 55.17 30.17 -22.03
C PRO A 47 53.72 30.65 -21.82
N VAL A 48 53.10 30.28 -20.70
CA VAL A 48 51.81 30.83 -20.27
C VAL A 48 52.04 31.90 -19.23
N THR A 49 51.66 33.12 -19.56
CA THR A 49 51.63 34.29 -18.69
C THR A 49 50.55 34.12 -17.62
N LEU A 50 50.92 34.12 -16.35
CA LEU A 50 50.01 34.07 -15.21
C LEU A 50 49.18 35.34 -15.11
N ALA A 51 47.94 35.30 -15.61
CA ALA A 51 46.91 36.25 -15.21
C ALA A 51 46.26 35.74 -13.92
N GLN A 52 46.12 36.60 -12.93
CA GLN A 52 45.58 36.34 -11.61
C GLN A 52 44.14 35.79 -11.70
N MET A 53 43.97 34.53 -11.43
CA MET A 53 42.66 33.93 -11.06
C MET A 53 42.54 33.97 -9.53
N PRO A 54 41.33 34.26 -8.97
CA PRO A 54 41.12 34.18 -7.54
C PRO A 54 41.32 32.72 -7.08
N ALA A 55 42.03 32.56 -5.99
CA ALA A 55 42.34 31.25 -5.41
C ALA A 55 41.07 30.47 -5.16
N ALA A 56 40.85 29.41 -5.94
CA ALA A 56 39.91 28.38 -5.60
C ALA A 56 40.37 27.75 -4.27
N ALA A 57 39.48 27.70 -3.30
CA ALA A 57 39.72 27.00 -2.04
C ALA A 57 40.22 25.58 -2.35
N PRO A 58 41.20 25.05 -1.63
CA PRO A 58 41.68 23.70 -1.85
C PRO A 58 40.53 22.74 -1.62
N SER A 59 40.07 22.08 -2.66
CA SER A 59 39.28 20.86 -2.56
C SER A 59 40.21 19.78 -2.04
N THR A 60 40.46 19.81 -0.75
CA THR A 60 41.15 18.73 -0.06
C THR A 60 40.21 17.54 -0.13
N ASP A 61 40.56 16.57 -0.96
CA ASP A 61 39.94 15.26 -0.95
C ASP A 61 40.30 14.64 0.40
N LEU A 62 39.45 14.92 1.41
CA LEU A 62 39.66 14.54 2.81
C LEU A 62 39.76 13.00 2.93
N PHE A 63 39.13 12.28 2.01
CA PHE A 63 39.11 10.82 1.99
C PHE A 63 40.42 10.21 1.49
N SER A 64 41.21 10.92 0.64
CA SER A 64 42.48 10.42 0.11
C SER A 64 43.60 10.36 1.16
N GLN A 65 43.40 11.00 2.33
CA GLN A 65 44.37 11.03 3.43
C GLN A 65 44.04 10.07 4.59
N LEU A 66 42.89 9.37 4.52
CA LEU A 66 42.44 8.46 5.57
C LEU A 66 42.94 7.04 5.32
N THR A 67 43.37 6.36 6.39
CA THR A 67 43.66 4.92 6.33
C THR A 67 42.36 4.14 6.18
N LYS A 68 42.46 2.90 5.71
CA LYS A 68 41.30 1.99 5.59
C LYS A 68 40.57 1.85 6.93
N GLU A 69 41.30 1.70 8.02
CA GLU A 69 40.74 1.60 9.38
C GLU A 69 40.01 2.89 9.80
N GLN A 70 40.53 4.05 9.43
CA GLN A 70 39.88 5.34 9.71
C GLN A 70 38.60 5.49 8.89
N ILE A 71 38.59 5.06 7.62
CA ILE A 71 37.38 5.06 6.78
C ILE A 71 36.33 4.10 7.37
N GLU A 72 36.71 2.89 7.78
CA GLU A 72 35.80 1.93 8.42
C GLU A 72 35.22 2.50 9.72
N GLN A 73 36.02 3.12 10.56
CA GLN A 73 35.56 3.78 11.78
C GLN A 73 34.59 4.94 11.50
N LEU A 74 34.84 5.74 10.45
CA LEU A 74 33.96 6.83 10.03
C LEU A 74 32.62 6.29 9.52
N ILE A 75 32.63 5.22 8.73
CA ILE A 75 31.40 4.57 8.22
C ILE A 75 30.56 4.05 9.40
N VAL A 76 31.17 3.35 10.36
CA VAL A 76 30.49 2.86 11.55
C VAL A 76 29.94 4.00 12.39
N ALA A 77 30.74 5.03 12.63
CA ALA A 77 30.32 6.20 13.40
C ALA A 77 29.20 6.99 12.69
N ALA A 78 29.23 7.12 11.38
CA ALA A 78 28.18 7.76 10.59
C ALA A 78 26.88 6.97 10.69
N GLY A 79 26.92 5.65 10.52
CA GLY A 79 25.76 4.77 10.68
C GLY A 79 25.13 4.85 12.08
N GLN A 80 25.95 4.80 13.14
CA GLN A 80 25.47 4.90 14.51
C GLN A 80 24.89 6.29 14.86
N ASN A 81 25.36 7.36 14.23
CA ASN A 81 24.91 8.72 14.49
C ASN A 81 23.71 9.12 13.62
N ALA A 82 23.45 8.46 12.50
CA ALA A 82 22.34 8.80 11.59
C ALA A 82 21.00 8.86 12.33
N VAL A 83 20.68 7.82 13.11
CA VAL A 83 19.44 7.76 13.90
C VAL A 83 19.38 8.90 14.93
N LYS A 84 20.48 9.18 15.63
CA LYS A 84 20.53 10.27 16.62
C LYS A 84 20.33 11.64 15.99
N ILE A 85 20.95 11.88 14.85
CA ILE A 85 20.83 13.14 14.09
C ILE A 85 19.38 13.32 13.61
N ALA A 86 18.78 12.27 13.03
CA ALA A 86 17.40 12.30 12.58
C ALA A 86 16.44 12.64 13.74
N ILE A 87 16.62 11.98 14.91
CA ILE A 87 15.83 12.25 16.11
C ILE A 87 15.98 13.70 16.56
N GLN A 88 17.21 14.19 16.68
CA GLN A 88 17.47 15.55 17.16
C GLN A 88 16.83 16.63 16.27
N LYS A 89 16.82 16.41 14.95
CA LYS A 89 16.20 17.33 14.01
C LYS A 89 14.68 17.28 14.02
N ALA A 90 14.11 16.08 14.01
CA ALA A 90 12.68 15.91 13.77
C ALA A 90 11.83 15.92 15.04
N SER A 91 12.34 15.38 16.16
CA SER A 91 11.56 15.25 17.40
C SER A 91 10.88 16.54 17.88
N PRO A 92 11.51 17.73 17.82
CA PRO A 92 10.81 18.95 18.27
C PRO A 92 9.52 19.23 17.53
N ALA A 93 9.38 18.75 16.28
CA ALA A 93 8.22 18.95 15.44
C ALA A 93 7.19 17.81 15.54
N VAL A 94 7.48 16.70 16.21
CA VAL A 94 6.56 15.57 16.34
C VAL A 94 5.66 15.76 17.56
N VAL A 95 4.36 15.76 17.32
CA VAL A 95 3.34 16.07 18.32
C VAL A 95 2.45 14.86 18.61
N GLN A 96 1.85 14.86 19.81
CA GLN A 96 0.73 13.99 20.14
C GLN A 96 -0.58 14.65 19.70
N LEU A 97 -1.48 13.84 19.17
CA LEU A 97 -2.86 14.21 18.89
C LEU A 97 -3.78 13.40 19.80
N GLU A 98 -4.46 14.08 20.72
CA GLU A 98 -5.57 13.52 21.51
C GLU A 98 -6.87 13.95 20.84
N VAL A 99 -7.66 12.98 20.40
CA VAL A 99 -8.87 13.23 19.61
C VAL A 99 -10.08 12.70 20.37
N ILE A 100 -11.09 13.55 20.51
CA ILE A 100 -12.38 13.20 21.07
C ILE A 100 -13.35 13.01 19.90
N LYS A 101 -13.99 11.85 19.83
CA LYS A 101 -15.00 11.50 18.82
C LYS A 101 -16.36 11.30 19.50
N GLN A 102 -17.41 11.74 18.84
CA GLN A 102 -18.77 11.40 19.24
C GLN A 102 -19.20 10.19 18.38
N SER A 103 -19.06 8.99 18.90
CA SER A 103 -19.36 7.79 18.13
C SER A 103 -20.81 7.34 18.35
N SER A 104 -21.54 7.19 17.24
CA SER A 104 -22.79 6.41 17.18
C SER A 104 -22.60 5.06 16.50
N VAL A 105 -21.42 4.76 15.96
CA VAL A 105 -21.12 3.56 15.18
C VAL A 105 -19.70 3.06 15.55
N ARG A 106 -19.55 1.76 15.78
CA ARG A 106 -18.23 1.13 16.00
C ARG A 106 -17.31 1.40 14.81
N SER A 107 -16.12 1.92 15.08
CA SER A 107 -15.05 2.01 14.10
C SER A 107 -14.42 0.62 13.89
N PRO A 108 -14.20 0.14 12.65
CA PRO A 108 -13.48 -1.10 12.38
C PRO A 108 -12.04 -1.14 12.94
N PHE A 109 -11.46 0.04 13.19
CA PHE A 109 -10.16 0.18 13.87
C PHE A 109 -10.25 -0.05 15.39
N GLU A 110 -11.45 -0.09 15.99
CA GLU A 110 -11.63 -0.42 17.42
C GLU A 110 -11.05 -1.79 17.76
N ASP A 111 -11.25 -2.79 16.91
CA ASP A 111 -10.76 -4.14 17.17
C ASP A 111 -9.23 -4.20 17.25
N PHE A 112 -8.52 -3.29 16.58
CA PHE A 112 -7.08 -3.15 16.69
C PHE A 112 -6.63 -2.63 18.06
N PHE A 113 -7.41 -1.73 18.69
CA PHE A 113 -7.17 -1.22 20.04
C PHE A 113 -7.75 -2.13 21.14
N HIS A 114 -8.54 -3.14 20.78
CA HIS A 114 -9.08 -4.14 21.71
C HIS A 114 -8.10 -5.26 22.08
N ASP A 115 -6.88 -5.27 21.53
CA ASP A 115 -5.84 -6.20 21.94
C ASP A 115 -5.65 -6.13 23.48
N PRO A 116 -5.65 -7.28 24.20
CA PRO A 116 -5.46 -7.34 25.66
C PRO A 116 -4.20 -6.64 26.15
N PHE A 117 -3.18 -6.54 25.32
CA PHE A 117 -1.94 -5.81 25.60
C PHE A 117 -2.20 -4.32 25.79
N TRP A 118 -3.01 -3.70 24.94
CA TRP A 118 -3.33 -2.26 24.96
C TRP A 118 -4.23 -1.89 26.14
N ARG A 119 -5.23 -2.74 26.48
CA ARG A 119 -6.09 -2.55 27.67
C ARG A 119 -5.28 -2.49 28.97
N ARG A 120 -4.18 -3.24 29.04
CA ARG A 120 -3.36 -3.32 30.24
C ARG A 120 -2.51 -2.07 30.47
N PHE A 121 -2.13 -1.35 29.39
CA PHE A 121 -1.25 -0.16 29.46
C PHE A 121 -2.03 1.16 29.45
N PHE A 122 -3.15 1.23 28.76
CA PHE A 122 -3.89 2.47 28.54
C PHE A 122 -5.25 2.48 29.25
N GLY A 123 -5.59 1.44 30.00
CA GLY A 123 -6.92 1.24 30.58
C GLY A 123 -7.90 0.75 29.52
N ASP A 124 -9.18 0.63 29.90
CA ASP A 124 -10.27 0.43 28.95
C ASP A 124 -10.72 1.83 28.49
N PRO A 125 -10.26 2.34 27.33
CA PRO A 125 -10.66 3.65 26.86
C PRO A 125 -12.15 3.71 26.50
N PHE A 126 -12.81 2.54 26.53
CA PHE A 126 -14.23 2.36 26.17
C PHE A 126 -15.05 1.99 27.41
N ASP A 127 -15.15 2.94 28.36
CA ASP A 127 -16.16 2.82 29.41
C ASP A 127 -17.53 2.82 28.74
N ARG A 128 -18.22 1.68 28.76
CA ARG A 128 -19.50 1.41 28.07
C ARG A 128 -20.63 2.38 28.44
N ASN A 129 -20.39 3.26 29.41
CA ASN A 129 -21.36 4.27 29.86
C ASN A 129 -21.09 5.68 29.32
N GLN A 130 -19.98 5.92 28.59
CA GLN A 130 -19.72 7.23 27.99
C GLN A 130 -19.78 7.15 26.46
N ARG A 131 -20.64 7.96 25.86
CA ARG A 131 -20.78 8.16 24.40
C ARG A 131 -19.57 8.95 23.79
N VAL A 132 -18.43 8.95 24.46
CA VAL A 132 -17.25 9.75 24.09
C VAL A 132 -16.07 8.81 23.93
N GLU A 133 -15.62 8.64 22.71
CA GLU A 133 -14.44 7.86 22.36
C GLU A 133 -13.21 8.79 22.33
N ARG A 134 -12.10 8.36 22.96
CA ARG A 134 -10.80 9.03 22.90
C ARG A 134 -9.84 8.22 22.04
N SER A 135 -9.27 8.84 21.04
CA SER A 135 -8.23 8.28 20.18
C SER A 135 -6.92 9.04 20.39
N LEU A 136 -5.81 8.31 20.39
CA LEU A 136 -4.48 8.87 20.49
C LEU A 136 -3.67 8.53 19.24
N GLY A 137 -2.96 9.51 18.70
CA GLY A 137 -2.06 9.34 17.57
C GLY A 137 -0.94 10.37 17.60
N SER A 138 -0.12 10.34 16.58
CA SER A 138 0.94 11.30 16.36
C SER A 138 0.68 12.17 15.13
N GLY A 139 1.40 13.26 15.04
CA GLY A 139 1.48 14.10 13.86
C GLY A 139 2.83 14.81 13.83
N PHE A 140 3.12 15.50 12.77
CA PHE A 140 4.33 16.32 12.67
C PHE A 140 4.04 17.67 12.04
N VAL A 141 4.68 18.69 12.59
CA VAL A 141 4.60 20.07 12.09
C VAL A 141 5.55 20.23 10.92
N THR A 142 5.05 20.71 9.80
CA THR A 142 5.86 21.07 8.64
C THR A 142 5.41 22.40 8.05
N GLU A 143 6.23 22.97 7.20
CA GLU A 143 5.86 24.16 6.42
C GLU A 143 5.48 23.75 5.00
N PHE A 144 4.30 24.15 4.57
CA PHE A 144 3.82 23.92 3.23
C PHE A 144 3.15 25.18 2.68
N GLN A 145 3.64 25.67 1.53
CA GLN A 145 3.17 26.92 0.89
C GLN A 145 3.15 28.14 1.85
N GLY A 146 4.17 28.26 2.70
CA GLY A 146 4.30 29.35 3.67
C GLY A 146 3.38 29.24 4.89
N GLN A 147 2.68 28.12 5.07
CA GLN A 147 1.82 27.84 6.23
C GLN A 147 2.40 26.67 7.03
N LYS A 148 2.43 26.83 8.37
CA LYS A 148 2.75 25.72 9.27
C LYS A 148 1.49 24.90 9.53
N ILE A 149 1.56 23.64 9.17
CA ILE A 149 0.48 22.66 9.30
C ILE A 149 0.98 21.42 10.02
N ILE A 150 0.07 20.64 10.56
CA ILE A 150 0.34 19.31 11.09
C ILE A 150 -0.23 18.29 10.12
N ILE A 151 0.62 17.37 9.68
CA ILE A 151 0.22 16.22 8.90
C ILE A 151 0.09 15.02 9.84
N THR A 152 -0.95 14.23 9.64
CA THR A 152 -1.27 13.01 10.39
C THR A 152 -2.06 12.04 9.52
N ASN A 153 -2.44 10.87 10.07
CA ASN A 153 -3.38 9.98 9.40
C ASN A 153 -4.82 10.46 9.52
N ASN A 154 -5.62 10.19 8.49
CA ASN A 154 -7.05 10.52 8.51
C ASN A 154 -7.81 9.73 9.58
N HIS A 155 -7.52 8.41 9.74
CA HIS A 155 -8.19 7.58 10.75
C HIS A 155 -7.97 8.08 12.19
N VAL A 156 -6.86 8.80 12.46
CA VAL A 156 -6.60 9.41 13.78
C VAL A 156 -7.61 10.52 14.08
N VAL A 157 -7.90 11.39 13.09
CA VAL A 157 -8.64 12.64 13.28
C VAL A 157 -10.04 12.67 12.64
N GLN A 158 -10.41 11.64 11.86
CA GLN A 158 -11.75 11.58 11.27
C GLN A 158 -12.82 11.58 12.36
N ASP A 159 -13.95 12.24 12.10
CA ASP A 159 -15.09 12.38 13.03
C ASP A 159 -14.75 13.05 14.36
N ALA A 160 -13.63 13.78 14.41
CA ALA A 160 -13.19 14.50 15.59
C ALA A 160 -14.16 15.64 15.94
N THR A 161 -14.64 15.65 17.17
CA THR A 161 -15.35 16.79 17.75
C THR A 161 -14.39 17.76 18.44
N SER A 162 -13.25 17.27 18.89
CA SER A 162 -12.17 18.07 19.48
C SER A 162 -10.82 17.40 19.23
N ILE A 163 -9.83 18.20 18.90
CA ILE A 163 -8.44 17.77 18.73
C ILE A 163 -7.58 18.60 19.66
N ARG A 164 -6.83 17.94 20.53
CA ARG A 164 -5.80 18.55 21.36
C ARG A 164 -4.43 18.13 20.83
N ILE A 165 -3.57 19.11 20.58
CA ILE A 165 -2.21 18.93 20.13
C ILE A 165 -1.29 19.16 21.32
N THR A 166 -0.46 18.16 21.67
CA THR A 166 0.54 18.30 22.74
C THR A 166 1.94 18.21 22.13
N PHE A 167 2.73 19.25 22.37
CA PHE A 167 4.11 19.36 21.91
C PHE A 167 5.07 18.67 22.90
N PRO A 168 6.32 18.34 22.48
CA PRO A 168 7.32 17.71 23.36
C PRO A 168 7.66 18.53 24.61
N ASP A 169 7.55 19.84 24.56
CA ASP A 169 7.74 20.76 25.68
C ASP A 169 6.53 20.84 26.63
N ARG A 170 5.54 19.96 26.45
CA ARG A 170 4.29 19.86 27.21
C ARG A 170 3.29 20.99 27.01
N ARG A 171 3.55 21.93 26.11
CA ARG A 171 2.52 22.88 25.70
C ARG A 171 1.44 22.14 24.96
N SER A 172 0.18 22.49 25.25
CA SER A 172 -0.97 21.94 24.55
C SER A 172 -1.79 23.08 23.93
N VAL A 173 -2.24 22.85 22.72
CA VAL A 173 -3.11 23.79 22.00
C VAL A 173 -4.28 23.03 21.37
N GLU A 174 -5.34 23.75 21.03
CA GLU A 174 -6.45 23.18 20.25
C GLU A 174 -6.04 23.01 18.80
N GLY A 175 -6.48 21.92 18.16
CA GLY A 175 -6.33 21.64 16.74
C GLY A 175 -7.64 21.83 15.98
N GLU A 176 -7.55 22.32 14.76
CA GLU A 176 -8.64 22.39 13.80
C GLU A 176 -8.37 21.41 12.65
N LEU A 177 -9.28 20.47 12.44
CA LEU A 177 -9.23 19.61 11.25
C LEU A 177 -9.53 20.47 10.03
N ILE A 178 -8.54 20.65 9.16
CA ILE A 178 -8.71 21.40 7.90
C ILE A 178 -9.29 20.50 6.82
N GLY A 179 -8.83 19.27 6.75
CA GLY A 179 -9.35 18.28 5.81
C GLY A 179 -8.67 16.94 5.97
N GLY A 180 -9.33 15.93 5.41
CA GLY A 180 -8.85 14.56 5.43
C GLY A 180 -9.18 13.81 4.15
N ASP A 181 -8.35 12.83 3.86
CA ASP A 181 -8.47 11.94 2.74
C ASP A 181 -8.44 10.48 3.21
N ALA A 182 -9.60 9.86 3.29
CA ALA A 182 -9.74 8.46 3.71
C ALA A 182 -9.09 7.47 2.71
N PHE A 183 -8.94 7.85 1.45
CA PHE A 183 -8.32 6.97 0.45
C PHE A 183 -6.83 6.77 0.70
N LEU A 184 -6.06 7.86 0.89
CA LEU A 184 -4.63 7.82 1.24
C LEU A 184 -4.40 7.71 2.74
N ASP A 185 -5.43 7.91 3.57
CA ASP A 185 -5.32 8.00 5.02
C ASP A 185 -4.42 9.15 5.50
N VAL A 186 -4.58 10.34 4.90
CA VAL A 186 -3.84 11.57 5.21
C VAL A 186 -4.79 12.65 5.67
N ALA A 187 -4.44 13.38 6.71
CA ALA A 187 -5.19 14.55 7.17
C ALA A 187 -4.28 15.72 7.54
N VAL A 188 -4.86 16.92 7.50
CA VAL A 188 -4.22 18.18 7.86
C VAL A 188 -4.93 18.80 9.04
N VAL A 189 -4.17 19.12 10.09
CA VAL A 189 -4.64 19.82 11.29
C VAL A 189 -3.90 21.15 11.42
N ARG A 190 -4.65 22.22 11.70
CA ARG A 190 -4.10 23.54 12.01
C ARG A 190 -4.08 23.75 13.52
N PRO A 191 -2.94 24.11 14.14
CA PRO A 191 -2.90 24.47 15.55
C PRO A 191 -3.55 25.85 15.76
N LYS A 192 -4.43 25.98 16.78
CA LYS A 192 -5.10 27.22 17.17
C LYS A 192 -4.43 27.85 18.39
N GLY A 193 -4.39 29.18 18.44
CA GLY A 193 -3.99 29.91 19.65
C GLY A 193 -2.52 29.82 20.02
N ALA A 194 -1.68 29.15 19.23
CA ALA A 194 -0.22 29.13 19.39
C ALA A 194 0.39 30.29 18.59
N ASP A 195 1.58 30.75 19.01
CA ASP A 195 2.44 31.47 18.07
C ASP A 195 2.93 30.46 17.02
N VAL A 196 2.11 30.31 15.98
CA VAL A 196 2.32 29.31 14.91
C VAL A 196 3.69 29.50 14.24
N ASN A 197 4.18 30.75 14.18
CA ASN A 197 5.48 31.07 13.57
C ASN A 197 6.65 30.53 14.40
N ALA A 198 6.47 30.38 15.71
CA ALA A 198 7.51 29.86 16.60
C ALA A 198 7.53 28.32 16.68
N LEU A 199 6.58 27.62 16.03
CA LEU A 199 6.57 26.15 16.08
C LEU A 199 7.76 25.57 15.30
N PRO A 200 8.48 24.57 15.86
CA PRO A 200 9.49 23.83 15.14
C PRO A 200 8.85 23.05 13.99
N THR A 201 9.55 22.93 12.88
CA THR A 201 9.11 22.18 11.70
C THR A 201 10.11 21.10 11.34
N VAL A 202 9.64 20.00 10.77
CA VAL A 202 10.49 18.98 10.15
C VAL A 202 10.53 19.19 8.64
N GLU A 203 11.69 18.94 8.06
CA GLU A 203 11.90 19.02 6.62
C GLU A 203 11.24 17.83 5.91
N LEU A 204 10.60 18.09 4.77
CA LEU A 204 10.05 17.05 3.91
C LEU A 204 11.13 16.54 2.95
N GLY A 205 11.25 15.23 2.84
CA GLY A 205 12.14 14.55 1.91
C GLY A 205 11.48 14.30 0.56
N ASP A 206 12.02 13.34 -0.18
CA ASP A 206 11.54 12.93 -1.49
C ASP A 206 11.40 11.39 -1.51
N SER A 207 10.16 10.90 -1.39
CA SER A 207 9.91 9.46 -1.35
C SER A 207 10.07 8.76 -2.70
N ASP A 208 10.20 9.51 -3.81
CA ASP A 208 10.44 8.91 -5.13
C ASP A 208 11.93 8.59 -5.34
N LYS A 209 12.82 9.02 -4.40
CA LYS A 209 14.27 8.80 -4.45
C LYS A 209 14.80 7.81 -3.41
N ILE A 210 13.93 7.25 -2.59
CA ILE A 210 14.33 6.25 -1.60
C ILE A 210 14.59 4.90 -2.27
N GLU A 211 15.53 4.14 -1.70
CA GLU A 211 15.89 2.82 -2.18
C GLU A 211 15.75 1.78 -1.07
N ILE A 212 15.60 0.51 -1.46
CA ILE A 212 15.60 -0.61 -0.51
C ILE A 212 16.96 -0.67 0.17
N GLY A 213 16.95 -0.71 1.51
CA GLY A 213 18.17 -0.64 2.33
C GLY A 213 18.44 0.73 2.96
N ASP A 214 17.76 1.79 2.51
CA ASP A 214 17.85 3.11 3.16
C ASP A 214 17.33 3.07 4.59
N TRP A 215 17.87 3.93 5.46
CA TRP A 215 17.40 4.08 6.82
C TRP A 215 15.93 4.50 6.85
N ALA A 216 15.17 3.82 7.71
CA ALA A 216 13.79 4.12 8.04
C ALA A 216 13.68 4.35 9.55
N ILE A 217 13.46 5.61 9.96
CA ILE A 217 13.39 5.98 11.38
C ILE A 217 11.98 6.49 11.65
N ALA A 218 11.19 5.69 12.37
CA ALA A 218 9.83 6.06 12.73
C ALA A 218 9.82 6.76 14.09
N ILE A 219 9.15 7.92 14.16
CA ILE A 219 8.97 8.66 15.41
C ILE A 219 7.49 8.83 15.68
N GLY A 220 7.09 8.62 16.94
CA GLY A 220 5.76 8.94 17.46
C GLY A 220 5.85 9.59 18.83
N ASN A 221 4.74 10.18 19.26
CA ASN A 221 4.60 10.79 20.58
C ASN A 221 3.33 10.30 21.28
N PRO A 222 3.22 8.99 21.56
CA PRO A 222 1.97 8.38 22.03
C PRO A 222 1.47 8.91 23.39
N LEU A 223 2.37 9.39 24.24
CA LEU A 223 2.06 9.83 25.60
C LEU A 223 2.27 11.33 25.82
N GLY A 224 2.64 12.09 24.78
CA GLY A 224 2.86 13.54 24.87
C GLY A 224 4.10 13.99 25.65
N PHE A 225 4.86 13.07 26.22
CA PHE A 225 6.00 13.39 27.12
C PHE A 225 7.33 12.88 26.61
N GLN A 226 7.31 11.73 25.93
CA GLN A 226 8.53 11.09 25.44
C GLN A 226 8.23 10.49 24.06
N HIS A 227 9.10 10.78 23.11
CA HIS A 227 9.02 10.16 21.80
C HIS A 227 9.33 8.67 21.89
N THR A 228 8.55 7.88 21.18
CA THR A 228 8.91 6.51 20.84
C THR A 228 9.61 6.55 19.49
N VAL A 229 10.82 6.03 19.44
CA VAL A 229 11.61 5.97 18.22
C VAL A 229 11.93 4.52 17.93
N THR A 230 11.68 4.11 16.71
CA THR A 230 12.10 2.82 16.16
C THR A 230 12.90 3.06 14.89
N ALA A 231 13.86 2.20 14.61
CA ALA A 231 14.70 2.29 13.43
C ALA A 231 14.82 0.93 12.76
N GLY A 232 14.88 0.97 11.47
CA GLY A 232 15.03 -0.14 10.56
C GLY A 232 15.46 0.37 9.18
N ILE A 233 15.08 -0.35 8.14
CA ILE A 233 15.38 -0.01 6.76
C ILE A 233 14.10 0.01 5.91
N ILE A 234 14.19 0.59 4.73
CA ILE A 234 13.20 0.39 3.68
C ILE A 234 13.34 -1.06 3.17
N SER A 235 12.34 -1.88 3.44
CA SER A 235 12.35 -3.32 3.11
C SER A 235 11.79 -3.58 1.71
N ALA A 236 10.80 -2.78 1.26
CA ALA A 236 10.23 -2.84 -0.09
C ALA A 236 9.49 -1.54 -0.42
N LEU A 237 9.28 -1.32 -1.71
CA LEU A 237 8.54 -0.18 -2.25
C LEU A 237 7.34 -0.67 -3.08
N HIS A 238 6.40 0.25 -3.34
CA HIS A 238 5.23 0.00 -4.19
C HIS A 238 4.38 -1.20 -3.72
N ARG A 239 4.13 -1.28 -2.40
CA ARG A 239 3.33 -2.39 -1.82
C ARG A 239 1.88 -2.01 -1.69
N ASP A 240 1.01 -2.91 -2.17
CA ASP A 240 -0.43 -2.82 -1.99
C ASP A 240 -0.86 -3.71 -0.82
N PHE A 241 -1.62 -3.14 0.10
CA PHE A 241 -2.00 -3.80 1.35
C PHE A 241 -3.48 -3.61 1.65
N PRO A 242 -4.25 -4.65 2.02
CA PRO A 242 -5.66 -4.50 2.36
C PRO A 242 -5.85 -3.58 3.57
N LYS A 243 -6.81 -2.66 3.50
CA LYS A 243 -7.19 -1.87 4.67
C LYS A 243 -7.82 -2.76 5.73
N PRO A 244 -7.50 -2.57 7.03
CA PRO A 244 -8.03 -3.40 8.11
C PRO A 244 -9.56 -3.35 8.23
N ASP A 245 -10.18 -2.25 7.82
CA ASP A 245 -11.63 -2.03 7.85
C ASP A 245 -12.38 -2.65 6.65
N GLY A 246 -11.65 -3.30 5.75
CA GLY A 246 -12.22 -3.88 4.52
C GLY A 246 -12.67 -2.85 3.49
N SER A 247 -12.42 -1.54 3.70
CA SER A 247 -12.84 -0.45 2.79
C SER A 247 -12.04 -0.39 1.49
N GLY A 248 -11.11 -1.31 1.27
CA GLY A 248 -10.27 -1.34 0.07
C GLY A 248 -8.83 -1.71 0.38
N ARG A 249 -7.91 -1.09 -0.34
CA ARG A 249 -6.47 -1.32 -0.20
C ARG A 249 -5.73 0.00 -0.06
N PHE A 250 -4.73 0.01 0.81
CA PHE A 250 -3.65 0.97 0.70
C PHE A 250 -2.84 0.63 -0.56
N GLN A 251 -2.42 1.64 -1.29
CA GLN A 251 -1.66 1.47 -2.54
C GLN A 251 -0.32 2.17 -2.45
N ASP A 252 0.67 1.61 -3.14
CA ASP A 252 1.98 2.25 -3.32
C ASP A 252 2.70 2.56 -2.00
N MET A 253 2.56 1.67 -1.00
CA MET A 253 3.10 1.87 0.34
C MET A 253 4.60 1.58 0.40
N ILE A 254 5.29 2.30 1.29
CA ILE A 254 6.64 1.97 1.75
C ILE A 254 6.53 0.87 2.79
N GLN A 255 7.25 -0.24 2.59
CA GLN A 255 7.40 -1.30 3.59
C GLN A 255 8.71 -1.11 4.36
N THR A 256 8.66 -1.24 5.68
CA THR A 256 9.83 -1.15 6.57
C THR A 256 9.76 -2.18 7.69
N ASP A 257 10.91 -2.57 8.23
CA ASP A 257 11.04 -3.36 9.46
C ASP A 257 11.17 -2.48 10.72
N ALA A 258 11.27 -1.14 10.57
CA ALA A 258 11.11 -0.23 11.71
C ALA A 258 9.74 -0.46 12.35
N ALA A 259 9.71 -0.78 13.65
CA ALA A 259 8.47 -1.14 14.33
C ALA A 259 7.48 0.04 14.36
N ILE A 260 6.31 -0.13 13.75
CA ILE A 260 5.19 0.79 13.82
C ILE A 260 4.14 0.18 14.74
N ASN A 261 3.78 0.92 15.79
CA ASN A 261 2.82 0.51 16.79
C ASN A 261 1.78 1.61 16.99
N PRO A 262 0.62 1.32 17.58
CA PRO A 262 -0.32 2.35 18.01
C PRO A 262 0.38 3.43 18.84
N GLY A 263 0.18 4.68 18.41
CA GLY A 263 0.88 5.84 18.95
C GLY A 263 1.96 6.41 18.00
N ASN A 264 2.57 5.61 17.11
CA ASN A 264 3.42 6.12 16.04
C ASN A 264 2.59 6.51 14.80
N SER A 265 1.37 5.97 14.66
CA SER A 265 0.46 6.29 13.53
C SER A 265 0.25 7.79 13.40
N GLY A 266 0.41 8.31 12.18
CA GLY A 266 0.40 9.74 11.86
C GLY A 266 1.72 10.46 12.09
N GLY A 267 2.66 9.86 12.80
CA GLY A 267 4.03 10.37 12.96
C GLY A 267 4.88 10.19 11.69
N PRO A 268 6.04 10.86 11.60
CA PRO A 268 6.90 10.78 10.44
C PRO A 268 7.72 9.49 10.38
N LEU A 269 7.93 8.97 9.17
CA LEU A 269 9.01 8.09 8.80
C LEU A 269 10.13 8.94 8.20
N LEU A 270 11.35 8.85 8.73
CA LEU A 270 12.46 9.71 8.38
C LEU A 270 13.58 8.93 7.69
N ASP A 271 14.32 9.63 6.83
CA ASP A 271 15.62 9.19 6.33
C ASP A 271 16.75 9.47 7.35
N ALA A 272 17.98 9.07 7.01
CA ALA A 272 19.18 9.29 7.83
C ALA A 272 19.50 10.77 8.08
N LEU A 273 18.98 11.69 7.28
CA LEU A 273 19.17 13.14 7.41
C LEU A 273 18.08 13.81 8.24
N GLY A 274 17.08 13.05 8.69
CA GLY A 274 15.94 13.53 9.48
C GLY A 274 14.87 14.21 8.62
N ARG A 275 14.81 13.93 7.33
CA ARG A 275 13.75 14.40 6.43
C ARG A 275 12.63 13.37 6.39
N VAL A 276 11.39 13.85 6.31
CA VAL A 276 10.21 12.99 6.24
C VAL A 276 10.09 12.35 4.85
N ILE A 277 10.20 11.03 4.78
CA ILE A 277 10.00 10.24 3.56
C ILE A 277 8.66 9.53 3.54
N GLY A 278 7.96 9.45 4.70
CA GLY A 278 6.64 8.82 4.78
C GLY A 278 5.89 9.18 6.05
N ILE A 279 4.63 8.73 6.12
CA ILE A 279 3.74 8.86 7.28
C ILE A 279 3.47 7.45 7.81
N ASN A 280 3.84 7.16 9.04
CA ASN A 280 3.61 5.86 9.68
C ASN A 280 2.10 5.59 9.76
N THR A 281 1.62 4.43 9.29
CA THR A 281 0.16 4.21 9.27
C THR A 281 -0.29 2.82 9.71
N ALA A 282 0.29 1.75 9.22
CA ALA A 282 -0.27 0.42 9.39
C ALA A 282 0.78 -0.63 9.71
N ILE A 283 0.31 -1.70 10.35
CA ILE A 283 1.05 -2.94 10.56
C ILE A 283 0.32 -4.09 9.87
N ALA A 284 1.05 -5.07 9.36
CA ALA A 284 0.46 -6.32 8.92
C ALA A 284 0.10 -7.14 10.17
N VAL A 285 -1.20 -7.28 10.44
CA VAL A 285 -1.69 -8.15 11.52
C VAL A 285 -1.22 -9.57 11.23
N ASN A 286 -0.51 -10.20 12.16
CA ASN A 286 0.09 -11.54 12.05
C ASN A 286 1.43 -11.66 11.26
N ALA A 287 2.15 -10.56 11.01
CA ALA A 287 3.49 -10.62 10.41
C ALA A 287 4.47 -9.73 11.17
N GLU A 288 5.41 -10.32 11.90
CA GLU A 288 6.46 -9.57 12.58
C GLU A 288 7.42 -8.91 11.56
N GLY A 289 7.80 -7.66 11.82
CA GLY A 289 8.76 -6.93 10.99
C GLY A 289 8.21 -6.44 9.65
N ILE A 290 6.88 -6.49 9.42
CA ILE A 290 6.24 -5.95 8.22
C ILE A 290 5.36 -4.78 8.62
N ASN A 291 5.85 -3.58 8.39
CA ASN A 291 5.16 -2.33 8.69
C ASN A 291 5.09 -1.46 7.44
N PHE A 292 4.13 -0.52 7.40
CA PHE A 292 3.87 0.29 6.23
C PHE A 292 3.78 1.77 6.57
N ALA A 293 4.27 2.60 5.64
CA ALA A 293 4.12 4.05 5.68
C ALA A 293 3.62 4.58 4.33
N ILE A 294 2.83 5.64 4.39
CA ILE A 294 2.36 6.37 3.21
C ILE A 294 3.53 7.20 2.67
N PRO A 295 3.90 7.09 1.37
CA PRO A 295 4.95 7.92 0.79
C PRO A 295 4.64 9.41 0.94
N ILE A 296 5.64 10.22 1.34
CA ILE A 296 5.40 11.65 1.56
C ILE A 296 4.98 12.38 0.28
N ASN A 297 5.51 11.98 -0.90
CA ASN A 297 5.12 12.58 -2.16
C ASN A 297 3.65 12.30 -2.52
N ALA A 298 3.08 11.17 -2.08
CA ALA A 298 1.65 10.90 -2.22
C ALA A 298 0.81 11.87 -1.38
N ALA A 299 1.23 12.15 -0.14
CA ALA A 299 0.59 13.15 0.71
C ALA A 299 0.71 14.56 0.11
N LEU A 300 1.91 14.95 -0.35
CA LEU A 300 2.15 16.27 -0.94
C LEU A 300 1.25 16.57 -2.15
N ARG A 301 0.90 15.55 -2.94
CA ARG A 301 0.00 15.69 -4.09
C ARG A 301 -1.43 16.10 -3.68
N VAL A 302 -1.88 15.72 -2.50
CA VAL A 302 -3.26 16.00 -2.03
C VAL A 302 -3.37 17.19 -1.08
N LEU A 303 -2.26 17.64 -0.47
CA LEU A 303 -2.26 18.77 0.46
C LEU A 303 -2.91 20.06 -0.09
N PRO A 304 -2.67 20.50 -1.36
CA PRO A 304 -3.33 21.68 -1.90
C PRO A 304 -4.86 21.58 -1.87
N SER A 305 -5.41 20.39 -2.21
CA SER A 305 -6.85 20.15 -2.19
C SER A 305 -7.40 20.12 -0.76
N LEU A 306 -6.69 19.49 0.16
CA LEU A 306 -7.08 19.46 1.57
C LEU A 306 -7.10 20.86 2.19
N LEU A 307 -6.08 21.68 1.91
CA LEU A 307 -5.99 23.06 2.42
C LEU A 307 -7.06 23.97 1.82
N SER A 308 -7.41 23.80 0.54
CA SER A 308 -8.35 24.69 -0.15
C SER A 308 -9.80 24.28 0.01
N PHE A 309 -10.08 22.97 0.03
CA PHE A 309 -11.44 22.42 -0.05
C PHE A 309 -11.81 21.50 1.11
N GLY A 310 -10.87 21.16 1.98
CA GLY A 310 -11.05 20.21 3.09
C GLY A 310 -11.20 18.75 2.67
N LYS A 311 -11.20 18.46 1.38
CA LYS A 311 -11.35 17.13 0.80
C LYS A 311 -10.60 16.99 -0.50
N VAL A 312 -10.36 15.75 -0.90
CA VAL A 312 -9.77 15.41 -2.20
C VAL A 312 -10.86 14.86 -3.12
N SER A 313 -11.11 15.61 -4.20
CA SER A 313 -11.96 15.12 -5.29
C SER A 313 -11.12 14.28 -6.25
N ARG A 314 -11.54 13.05 -6.52
CA ARG A 314 -10.83 12.13 -7.42
C ARG A 314 -11.65 11.83 -8.64
N ALA A 315 -10.98 11.85 -9.77
CA ALA A 315 -11.59 11.40 -11.00
C ALA A 315 -11.79 9.88 -11.02
N TRP A 316 -12.82 9.44 -11.70
CA TRP A 316 -13.26 8.06 -11.71
C TRP A 316 -13.85 7.63 -13.05
N LEU A 317 -13.56 6.38 -13.47
CA LEU A 317 -14.12 5.77 -14.66
C LEU A 317 -15.46 5.06 -14.43
N GLY A 318 -15.75 4.65 -13.20
CA GLY A 318 -16.96 3.87 -12.91
C GLY A 318 -16.89 2.43 -13.36
N VAL A 319 -15.73 1.83 -13.28
CA VAL A 319 -15.46 0.44 -13.69
C VAL A 319 -14.84 -0.36 -12.56
N VAL A 320 -14.99 -1.67 -12.61
CA VAL A 320 -14.20 -2.64 -11.85
C VAL A 320 -13.09 -3.17 -12.73
N ILE A 321 -11.87 -3.11 -12.26
CA ILE A 321 -10.67 -3.48 -13.01
C ILE A 321 -9.94 -4.64 -12.34
N GLN A 322 -9.28 -5.46 -13.15
CA GLN A 322 -8.48 -6.61 -12.73
C GLN A 322 -7.16 -6.69 -13.48
N GLU A 323 -6.17 -7.29 -12.81
CA GLU A 323 -4.90 -7.64 -13.43
C GLU A 323 -5.09 -8.74 -14.48
N LEU A 324 -4.33 -8.64 -15.57
CA LEU A 324 -4.23 -9.69 -16.58
C LEU A 324 -3.21 -10.74 -16.11
N THR A 325 -3.67 -11.69 -15.27
CA THR A 325 -2.85 -12.87 -14.93
C THR A 325 -2.66 -13.76 -16.16
N ASP A 326 -1.69 -14.68 -16.12
CA ASP A 326 -1.40 -15.60 -17.24
C ASP A 326 -2.65 -16.33 -17.74
N GLU A 327 -3.48 -16.79 -16.81
CA GLU A 327 -4.70 -17.53 -17.14
C GLU A 327 -5.76 -16.64 -17.77
N ILE A 328 -5.97 -15.43 -17.21
CA ILE A 328 -6.93 -14.48 -17.75
C ILE A 328 -6.45 -14.01 -19.12
N ALA A 329 -5.19 -13.61 -19.26
CA ALA A 329 -4.61 -13.13 -20.50
C ALA A 329 -4.75 -14.15 -21.64
N SER A 330 -4.54 -15.46 -21.35
CA SER A 330 -4.69 -16.54 -22.33
C SER A 330 -6.11 -16.63 -22.88
N GLN A 331 -7.14 -16.38 -22.06
CA GLN A 331 -8.54 -16.39 -22.49
C GLN A 331 -8.91 -15.21 -23.41
N PHE A 332 -8.16 -14.13 -23.32
CA PHE A 332 -8.33 -12.96 -24.18
C PHE A 332 -7.37 -12.96 -25.37
N GLY A 333 -6.49 -13.95 -25.49
CA GLY A 333 -5.50 -14.05 -26.56
C GLY A 333 -4.44 -12.95 -26.54
N VAL A 334 -4.10 -12.47 -25.33
CA VAL A 334 -3.10 -11.42 -25.11
C VAL A 334 -1.96 -11.90 -24.21
N ALA A 335 -0.85 -11.17 -24.22
CA ALA A 335 0.22 -11.43 -23.27
C ALA A 335 -0.17 -10.96 -21.85
N PRO A 336 0.31 -11.62 -20.79
CA PRO A 336 0.21 -11.11 -19.44
C PRO A 336 0.77 -9.68 -19.33
N GLU A 337 0.25 -8.88 -18.42
CA GLU A 337 0.68 -7.49 -18.21
C GLU A 337 0.67 -6.61 -19.48
N SER A 338 -0.14 -6.95 -20.47
CA SER A 338 -0.28 -6.13 -21.69
C SER A 338 -1.30 -5.01 -21.57
N GLY A 339 -1.98 -4.90 -20.43
CA GLY A 339 -3.02 -3.93 -20.15
C GLY A 339 -3.80 -4.27 -18.89
N VAL A 340 -4.89 -3.55 -18.64
CA VAL A 340 -5.76 -3.71 -17.47
C VAL A 340 -7.16 -4.15 -17.92
N LEU A 341 -7.65 -5.27 -17.38
CA LEU A 341 -8.96 -5.82 -17.73
C LEU A 341 -10.10 -5.04 -17.06
N ILE A 342 -11.11 -4.67 -17.81
CA ILE A 342 -12.40 -4.20 -17.29
C ILE A 342 -13.23 -5.43 -16.91
N ALA A 343 -13.32 -5.71 -15.63
CA ALA A 343 -14.09 -6.85 -15.11
C ALA A 343 -15.59 -6.54 -15.08
N ASP A 344 -15.95 -5.28 -14.84
CA ASP A 344 -17.34 -4.83 -14.88
C ASP A 344 -17.44 -3.31 -15.09
N VAL A 345 -18.60 -2.85 -15.56
CA VAL A 345 -18.92 -1.43 -15.73
C VAL A 345 -20.14 -1.10 -14.89
N ARG A 346 -20.00 -0.16 -13.99
CA ARG A 346 -21.09 0.26 -13.10
C ARG A 346 -22.16 1.02 -13.88
N PRO A 347 -23.45 0.69 -13.69
CA PRO A 347 -24.55 1.39 -14.37
C PRO A 347 -24.65 2.88 -14.03
N ASP A 348 -24.22 3.27 -12.82
CA ASP A 348 -24.17 4.66 -12.33
C ASP A 348 -22.84 5.37 -12.62
N GLY A 349 -21.93 4.68 -13.33
CA GLY A 349 -20.58 5.18 -13.63
C GLY A 349 -20.47 5.93 -14.96
N PRO A 350 -19.48 6.83 -15.08
CA PRO A 350 -19.31 7.66 -16.29
C PRO A 350 -18.93 6.86 -17.55
N SER A 351 -18.42 5.64 -17.40
CA SER A 351 -18.09 4.77 -18.54
C SER A 351 -19.26 3.89 -19.03
N TYR A 352 -20.44 4.01 -18.38
CA TYR A 352 -21.60 3.20 -18.79
C TYR A 352 -22.00 3.48 -20.23
N GLY A 353 -22.17 2.41 -21.02
CA GLY A 353 -22.45 2.50 -22.46
C GLY A 353 -21.24 2.81 -23.35
N ILE A 354 -20.07 3.12 -22.77
CA ILE A 354 -18.81 3.39 -23.52
C ILE A 354 -17.86 2.21 -23.40
N LEU A 355 -17.51 1.81 -22.16
CA LEU A 355 -16.73 0.62 -21.86
C LEU A 355 -17.64 -0.58 -21.65
N GLN A 356 -17.07 -1.78 -21.80
CA GLN A 356 -17.77 -3.05 -21.65
C GLN A 356 -16.91 -4.01 -20.82
N ARG A 357 -17.57 -4.97 -20.16
CA ARG A 357 -16.89 -6.12 -19.55
C ARG A 357 -16.06 -6.84 -20.60
N GLY A 358 -14.81 -7.15 -20.27
CA GLY A 358 -13.88 -7.82 -21.17
C GLY A 358 -13.06 -6.88 -22.04
N ASP A 359 -13.25 -5.55 -21.97
CA ASP A 359 -12.30 -4.60 -22.54
C ASP A 359 -10.97 -4.66 -21.80
N ILE A 360 -9.86 -4.53 -22.51
CA ILE A 360 -8.54 -4.40 -21.92
C ILE A 360 -8.01 -3.01 -22.23
N VAL A 361 -7.78 -2.20 -21.20
CA VAL A 361 -7.20 -0.85 -21.35
C VAL A 361 -5.70 -1.00 -21.55
N LEU A 362 -5.21 -0.53 -22.69
CA LEU A 362 -3.80 -0.59 -23.11
C LEU A 362 -3.05 0.70 -22.78
N SER A 363 -3.72 1.85 -22.93
CA SER A 363 -3.15 3.16 -22.63
C SER A 363 -4.20 4.18 -22.22
N VAL A 364 -3.76 5.18 -21.46
CA VAL A 364 -4.53 6.36 -21.06
C VAL A 364 -3.84 7.58 -21.65
N ASP A 365 -4.51 8.29 -22.57
CA ASP A 365 -3.96 9.49 -23.22
C ASP A 365 -2.58 9.24 -23.85
N GLY A 366 -2.42 8.08 -24.51
CA GLY A 366 -1.17 7.62 -25.14
C GLY A 366 -0.12 7.05 -24.17
N LYS A 367 -0.32 7.13 -22.85
CA LYS A 367 0.57 6.54 -21.86
C LYS A 367 0.19 5.09 -21.57
N PRO A 368 1.05 4.09 -21.87
CA PRO A 368 0.75 2.69 -21.64
C PRO A 368 0.47 2.39 -20.17
N VAL A 369 -0.51 1.52 -19.90
CA VAL A 369 -0.82 0.99 -18.57
C VAL A 369 -0.82 -0.53 -18.62
N LYS A 370 -0.12 -1.16 -17.68
CA LYS A 370 0.05 -2.62 -17.61
C LYS A 370 -0.58 -3.21 -16.36
N ARG A 371 -0.65 -2.41 -15.29
CA ARG A 371 -1.13 -2.82 -13.97
C ARG A 371 -2.31 -1.96 -13.53
N VAL A 372 -3.14 -2.52 -12.68
CA VAL A 372 -4.30 -1.85 -12.08
C VAL A 372 -3.88 -0.55 -11.39
N SER A 373 -2.79 -0.57 -10.63
CA SER A 373 -2.26 0.63 -9.94
C SER A 373 -1.89 1.76 -10.90
N GLU A 374 -1.31 1.44 -12.06
CA GLU A 374 -0.95 2.43 -13.08
C GLU A 374 -2.18 3.09 -13.69
N LEU A 375 -3.20 2.28 -14.08
CA LEU A 375 -4.46 2.81 -14.59
C LEU A 375 -5.15 3.71 -13.54
N GLN A 376 -5.18 3.26 -12.29
CA GLN A 376 -5.78 4.04 -11.20
C GLN A 376 -5.06 5.38 -11.00
N GLN A 377 -3.73 5.40 -10.99
CA GLN A 377 -2.95 6.63 -10.85
C GLN A 377 -3.19 7.59 -12.02
N GLU A 378 -3.19 7.07 -13.27
CA GLU A 378 -3.42 7.90 -14.47
C GLU A 378 -4.81 8.54 -14.50
N ILE A 379 -5.80 7.94 -13.85
CA ILE A 379 -7.17 8.47 -13.80
C ILE A 379 -7.39 9.37 -12.59
N MET A 380 -7.02 8.91 -11.37
CA MET A 380 -7.47 9.56 -10.13
C MET A 380 -6.92 10.98 -9.92
N TYR A 381 -5.78 11.29 -10.53
CA TYR A 381 -5.15 12.62 -10.40
C TYR A 381 -5.55 13.59 -11.51
N ARG A 382 -6.42 13.17 -12.45
CA ARG A 382 -6.95 14.08 -13.48
C ARG A 382 -8.10 14.93 -12.91
N PRO A 383 -8.37 16.09 -13.52
CA PRO A 383 -9.53 16.89 -13.14
C PRO A 383 -10.84 16.11 -13.38
N VAL A 384 -11.76 16.17 -12.41
CA VAL A 384 -13.13 15.66 -12.61
C VAL A 384 -13.79 16.43 -13.76
N GLY A 385 -14.52 15.72 -14.63
CA GLY A 385 -15.13 16.27 -15.84
C GLY A 385 -14.19 16.34 -17.05
N SER A 386 -12.89 15.99 -16.91
CA SER A 386 -11.99 15.92 -18.07
C SER A 386 -12.34 14.74 -18.98
N ARG A 387 -12.15 14.95 -20.30
CA ARG A 387 -12.25 13.90 -21.30
C ARG A 387 -10.91 13.22 -21.48
N VAL A 388 -10.92 11.90 -21.44
CA VAL A 388 -9.70 11.09 -21.51
C VAL A 388 -9.84 10.05 -22.61
N PRO A 389 -8.95 10.06 -23.62
CA PRO A 389 -8.89 8.99 -24.60
C PRO A 389 -8.24 7.75 -23.98
N LEU A 390 -8.93 6.62 -24.10
CA LEU A 390 -8.45 5.30 -23.70
C LEU A 390 -8.25 4.45 -24.95
N GLU A 391 -7.04 3.92 -25.15
CA GLU A 391 -6.83 2.85 -26.12
C GLU A 391 -7.20 1.53 -25.46
N ILE A 392 -8.16 0.82 -26.05
CA ILE A 392 -8.64 -0.44 -25.53
C ILE A 392 -8.55 -1.56 -26.58
N LEU A 393 -8.45 -2.79 -26.08
CA LEU A 393 -8.64 -3.99 -26.90
C LEU A 393 -10.03 -4.56 -26.58
N ARG A 394 -10.93 -4.56 -27.58
CA ARG A 394 -12.27 -5.13 -27.51
C ARG A 394 -12.43 -6.22 -28.54
N ASN A 395 -12.71 -7.46 -28.12
CA ASN A 395 -12.86 -8.62 -28.99
C ASN A 395 -11.68 -8.79 -29.98
N GLY A 396 -10.45 -8.55 -29.54
CA GLY A 396 -9.24 -8.66 -30.36
C GLY A 396 -8.94 -7.45 -31.25
N ALA A 397 -9.83 -6.45 -31.33
CA ALA A 397 -9.63 -5.23 -32.10
C ALA A 397 -9.22 -4.05 -31.19
N ARG A 398 -8.16 -3.32 -31.58
CA ARG A 398 -7.79 -2.06 -30.93
C ARG A 398 -8.71 -0.94 -31.35
N GLN A 399 -9.14 -0.14 -30.39
CA GLN A 399 -9.94 1.05 -30.65
C GLN A 399 -9.68 2.11 -29.58
N THR A 400 -9.90 3.36 -29.92
CA THR A 400 -9.85 4.47 -28.97
C THR A 400 -11.27 4.88 -28.61
N VAL A 401 -11.55 4.98 -27.31
CA VAL A 401 -12.81 5.49 -26.76
C VAL A 401 -12.52 6.69 -25.87
N GLU A 402 -13.40 7.68 -25.90
CA GLU A 402 -13.30 8.83 -25.01
C GLU A 402 -14.27 8.67 -23.84
N VAL A 403 -13.76 8.85 -22.60
CA VAL A 403 -14.58 8.84 -21.40
C VAL A 403 -14.46 10.20 -20.71
N THR A 404 -15.60 10.79 -20.35
CA THR A 404 -15.63 11.96 -19.47
C THR A 404 -15.59 11.46 -18.03
N LEU A 405 -14.53 11.81 -17.28
CA LEU A 405 -14.34 11.32 -15.92
C LEU A 405 -15.36 11.92 -14.96
N GLY A 406 -15.99 11.07 -14.14
CA GLY A 406 -16.85 11.48 -13.03
C GLY A 406 -16.07 11.74 -11.74
N GLU A 407 -16.73 12.26 -10.72
CA GLU A 407 -16.21 12.29 -9.36
C GLU A 407 -16.39 10.91 -8.72
N ARG A 408 -15.33 10.38 -8.10
CA ARG A 408 -15.39 9.10 -7.38
C ARG A 408 -16.35 9.22 -6.18
N PRO A 409 -17.38 8.39 -6.08
CA PRO A 409 -18.23 8.34 -4.90
C PRO A 409 -17.44 7.99 -3.65
N SER A 410 -17.98 8.34 -2.47
CA SER A 410 -17.42 7.90 -1.20
C SER A 410 -17.38 6.38 -1.12
N GLU A 411 -16.45 5.82 -0.34
CA GLU A 411 -16.35 4.36 -0.16
C GLU A 411 -17.63 3.75 0.38
N GLN A 412 -18.32 4.44 1.28
CA GLN A 412 -19.64 4.04 1.78
C GLN A 412 -20.67 3.95 0.67
N ALA A 413 -20.67 4.90 -0.28
CA ALA A 413 -21.55 4.87 -1.45
C ALA A 413 -21.16 3.76 -2.44
N LEU A 414 -19.85 3.44 -2.56
CA LEU A 414 -19.35 2.36 -3.43
C LEU A 414 -19.68 0.97 -2.88
N MET A 415 -19.63 0.79 -1.55
CA MET A 415 -19.95 -0.48 -0.89
C MET A 415 -21.44 -0.77 -0.91
N GLY A 416 -22.29 0.22 -1.19
CA GLY A 416 -23.75 0.10 -1.09
C GLY A 416 -24.18 -0.15 0.36
N THR A 417 -25.39 0.21 0.71
CA THR A 417 -26.05 -0.23 1.95
C THR A 417 -26.57 -1.66 1.79
N ALA A 418 -25.76 -2.60 1.27
CA ALA A 418 -26.16 -3.99 1.31
C ALA A 418 -26.12 -4.41 2.79
N PRO A 419 -27.24 -4.65 3.44
CA PRO A 419 -27.23 -5.23 4.77
C PRO A 419 -26.45 -6.53 4.65
N SER A 420 -25.48 -6.76 5.54
CA SER A 420 -24.86 -8.07 5.72
C SER A 420 -25.98 -9.02 6.15
N VAL A 421 -26.64 -9.63 5.18
CA VAL A 421 -27.65 -10.66 5.46
C VAL A 421 -26.88 -11.82 6.06
N PRO A 422 -27.20 -12.24 7.30
CA PRO A 422 -26.61 -13.43 7.88
C PRO A 422 -26.76 -14.57 6.88
N ALA A 423 -25.72 -15.40 6.75
CA ALA A 423 -25.66 -16.50 5.81
C ALA A 423 -26.83 -17.48 6.07
N GLN A 424 -28.00 -17.22 5.47
CA GLN A 424 -29.04 -18.22 5.45
C GLN A 424 -28.60 -19.36 4.53
N PRO A 425 -28.80 -20.63 4.94
CA PRO A 425 -28.48 -21.76 4.08
C PRO A 425 -29.26 -21.65 2.77
N ILE A 426 -28.54 -21.74 1.64
CA ILE A 426 -29.18 -21.83 0.32
C ILE A 426 -29.91 -23.17 0.28
N PRO A 427 -31.16 -23.23 -0.20
CA PRO A 427 -31.88 -24.50 -0.34
C PRO A 427 -31.04 -25.48 -1.17
N GLN A 428 -30.88 -26.72 -0.65
CA GLN A 428 -30.16 -27.77 -1.38
C GLN A 428 -30.97 -28.21 -2.59
N GLY A 429 -30.38 -28.11 -3.79
CA GLY A 429 -30.95 -28.54 -5.05
C GLY A 429 -30.30 -29.84 -5.56
N GLN A 430 -30.78 -30.34 -6.71
CA GLN A 430 -30.10 -31.41 -7.46
C GLN A 430 -28.91 -30.77 -8.24
N GLY A 431 -27.83 -30.45 -7.50
CA GLY A 431 -26.68 -29.79 -8.06
C GLY A 431 -25.74 -30.76 -8.78
N VAL A 432 -25.05 -30.25 -9.80
CA VAL A 432 -24.01 -30.97 -10.55
C VAL A 432 -22.65 -30.61 -9.98
N GLU A 433 -21.84 -31.64 -9.71
CA GLU A 433 -20.49 -31.48 -9.14
C GLU A 433 -19.42 -31.53 -10.24
N LYS A 434 -18.61 -30.50 -10.34
CA LYS A 434 -17.44 -30.42 -11.23
C LYS A 434 -16.41 -29.42 -10.67
N PHE A 435 -15.13 -29.68 -10.82
CA PHE A 435 -14.00 -28.84 -10.37
C PHE A 435 -13.97 -28.53 -8.87
N GLY A 436 -14.63 -29.36 -8.05
CA GLY A 436 -14.81 -29.13 -6.61
C GLY A 436 -15.90 -28.10 -6.28
N LEU A 437 -16.79 -27.82 -7.23
CA LEU A 437 -17.99 -27.01 -7.08
C LEU A 437 -19.22 -27.87 -7.26
N LYS A 438 -20.19 -27.69 -6.39
CA LYS A 438 -21.56 -28.14 -6.63
C LYS A 438 -22.40 -26.90 -6.95
N VAL A 439 -23.03 -26.88 -8.11
CA VAL A 439 -23.84 -25.74 -8.59
C VAL A 439 -25.28 -26.14 -8.79
N GLN A 440 -26.20 -25.19 -8.62
CA GLN A 440 -27.63 -25.38 -8.85
C GLN A 440 -28.22 -24.25 -9.68
N ALA A 441 -29.42 -24.47 -10.20
CA ALA A 441 -30.14 -23.46 -10.96
C ALA A 441 -30.47 -22.24 -10.10
N LEU A 442 -30.33 -21.04 -10.67
CA LEU A 442 -30.81 -19.80 -10.06
C LEU A 442 -32.35 -19.76 -10.12
N THR A 443 -33.00 -19.85 -8.97
CA THR A 443 -34.46 -19.65 -8.85
C THR A 443 -34.76 -18.21 -8.41
N PRO A 444 -35.97 -17.67 -8.66
CA PRO A 444 -36.35 -16.34 -8.19
C PRO A 444 -36.19 -16.16 -6.68
N GLN A 445 -36.43 -17.22 -5.90
CA GLN A 445 -36.25 -17.21 -4.45
C GLN A 445 -34.78 -17.09 -4.05
N ILE A 446 -33.90 -17.84 -4.73
CA ILE A 446 -32.44 -17.76 -4.50
C ILE A 446 -31.91 -16.38 -4.94
N ALA A 447 -32.36 -15.85 -6.08
CA ALA A 447 -31.99 -14.52 -6.55
C ALA A 447 -32.33 -13.44 -5.51
N GLN A 448 -33.53 -13.50 -4.94
CA GLN A 448 -33.97 -12.58 -3.89
C GLN A 448 -33.13 -12.74 -2.59
N GLN A 449 -32.84 -13.98 -2.16
CA GLN A 449 -31.98 -14.24 -0.99
C GLN A 449 -30.56 -13.73 -1.15
N LEU A 450 -30.05 -13.77 -2.39
CA LEU A 450 -28.69 -13.35 -2.73
C LEU A 450 -28.59 -11.87 -3.14
N ASN A 451 -29.70 -11.12 -3.08
CA ASN A 451 -29.76 -9.72 -3.52
C ASN A 451 -29.33 -9.53 -5.00
N LEU A 452 -29.61 -10.52 -5.84
CA LEU A 452 -29.28 -10.45 -7.26
C LEU A 452 -30.39 -9.71 -8.04
N PRO A 453 -30.08 -9.10 -9.21
CA PRO A 453 -31.10 -8.55 -10.10
C PRO A 453 -32.16 -9.61 -10.47
N ALA A 454 -33.41 -9.17 -10.64
CA ALA A 454 -34.53 -10.09 -10.94
C ALA A 454 -34.38 -10.80 -12.31
N ASP A 455 -33.60 -10.21 -13.21
CA ASP A 455 -33.26 -10.72 -14.54
C ASP A 455 -31.90 -11.43 -14.59
N ALA A 456 -31.25 -11.65 -13.44
CA ALA A 456 -30.00 -12.37 -13.36
C ALA A 456 -30.14 -13.79 -13.91
N GLN A 457 -29.17 -14.22 -14.69
CA GLN A 457 -29.07 -15.56 -15.27
C GLN A 457 -27.75 -16.19 -14.87
N GLY A 458 -27.74 -17.50 -14.67
CA GLY A 458 -26.53 -18.21 -14.27
C GLY A 458 -26.83 -19.43 -13.41
N VAL A 459 -25.77 -19.98 -12.83
CA VAL A 459 -25.85 -21.05 -11.83
C VAL A 459 -25.23 -20.60 -10.51
N VAL A 460 -25.84 -20.97 -9.40
CA VAL A 460 -25.40 -20.59 -8.06
C VAL A 460 -24.54 -21.69 -7.47
N ILE A 461 -23.42 -21.32 -6.84
CA ILE A 461 -22.60 -22.27 -6.09
C ILE A 461 -23.34 -22.70 -4.81
N GLU A 462 -23.70 -23.98 -4.76
CA GLU A 462 -24.35 -24.63 -3.61
C GLU A 462 -23.32 -25.04 -2.57
N SER A 463 -22.17 -25.60 -3.00
CA SER A 463 -21.08 -25.96 -2.11
C SER A 463 -19.73 -25.87 -2.82
N VAL A 464 -18.67 -25.65 -2.02
CA VAL A 464 -17.26 -25.63 -2.46
C VAL A 464 -16.53 -26.68 -1.64
N GLN A 465 -15.91 -27.65 -2.31
CA GLN A 465 -15.16 -28.71 -1.65
C GLN A 465 -13.88 -28.14 -1.02
N PRO A 466 -13.65 -28.28 0.28
CA PRO A 466 -12.42 -27.84 0.92
C PRO A 466 -11.17 -28.44 0.27
N GLY A 467 -10.15 -27.61 0.03
CA GLY A 467 -8.92 -28.05 -0.60
C GLY A 467 -9.00 -28.22 -2.13
N SER A 468 -10.16 -28.00 -2.76
CA SER A 468 -10.32 -28.04 -4.21
C SER A 468 -9.73 -26.79 -4.89
N ARG A 469 -9.59 -26.84 -6.21
CA ARG A 469 -9.18 -25.69 -7.04
C ARG A 469 -10.13 -24.49 -6.85
N ALA A 470 -11.42 -24.75 -6.78
CA ALA A 470 -12.44 -23.73 -6.51
C ALA A 470 -12.27 -23.08 -5.13
N PHE A 471 -11.94 -23.87 -4.11
CA PHE A 471 -11.66 -23.36 -2.76
C PHE A 471 -10.43 -22.43 -2.76
N TRP A 472 -9.34 -22.86 -3.39
CA TRP A 472 -8.11 -22.04 -3.48
C TRP A 472 -8.27 -20.81 -4.38
N ALA A 473 -9.18 -20.85 -5.35
CA ALA A 473 -9.55 -19.71 -6.17
C ALA A 473 -10.43 -18.68 -5.44
N GLY A 474 -10.84 -18.97 -4.19
CA GLY A 474 -11.63 -18.07 -3.36
C GLY A 474 -13.10 -17.98 -3.74
N LEU A 475 -13.63 -19.02 -4.39
CA LEU A 475 -15.07 -19.13 -4.67
C LEU A 475 -15.83 -19.49 -3.40
N GLN A 476 -17.03 -18.94 -3.26
CA GLN A 476 -17.86 -19.09 -2.08
C GLN A 476 -19.27 -19.59 -2.41
N VAL A 477 -19.91 -20.22 -1.42
CA VAL A 477 -21.31 -20.57 -1.50
C VAL A 477 -22.17 -19.33 -1.69
N GLY A 478 -23.00 -19.33 -2.72
CA GLY A 478 -23.83 -18.19 -3.10
C GLY A 478 -23.26 -17.30 -4.19
N ASP A 479 -22.04 -17.51 -4.64
CA ASP A 479 -21.53 -16.84 -5.83
C ASP A 479 -22.34 -17.31 -7.05
N LEU A 480 -22.69 -16.39 -7.95
CA LEU A 480 -23.40 -16.66 -9.19
C LEU A 480 -22.39 -16.75 -10.35
N ILE A 481 -22.29 -17.90 -10.99
CA ILE A 481 -21.46 -18.10 -12.17
C ILE A 481 -22.31 -17.71 -13.41
N ILE A 482 -21.80 -16.76 -14.21
CA ILE A 482 -22.47 -16.23 -15.40
C ILE A 482 -21.77 -16.59 -16.71
N GLU A 483 -20.45 -16.96 -16.65
CA GLU A 483 -19.69 -17.39 -17.82
C GLU A 483 -18.60 -18.41 -17.43
N ILE A 484 -18.27 -19.29 -18.37
CA ILE A 484 -17.08 -20.16 -18.37
C ILE A 484 -16.27 -19.84 -19.62
N ASN A 485 -15.00 -19.46 -19.48
CA ASN A 485 -14.13 -19.14 -20.60
C ASN A 485 -14.78 -18.17 -21.59
N ARG A 486 -15.47 -17.13 -21.07
CA ARG A 486 -16.24 -16.12 -21.82
C ARG A 486 -17.47 -16.67 -22.58
N GLN A 487 -17.84 -17.93 -22.35
CA GLN A 487 -19.08 -18.49 -22.87
C GLN A 487 -20.19 -18.31 -21.82
N PRO A 488 -21.33 -17.71 -22.17
CA PRO A 488 -22.38 -17.41 -21.21
C PRO A 488 -23.01 -18.69 -20.62
N VAL A 489 -23.23 -18.69 -19.33
CA VAL A 489 -23.99 -19.70 -18.57
C VAL A 489 -25.28 -19.04 -18.13
N LYS A 490 -26.39 -19.38 -18.74
CA LYS A 490 -27.72 -18.84 -18.41
C LYS A 490 -28.56 -19.79 -17.59
N SER A 491 -28.24 -21.09 -17.65
CA SER A 491 -29.00 -22.16 -17.03
C SER A 491 -28.07 -23.28 -16.54
N LEU A 492 -28.63 -24.22 -15.77
CA LEU A 492 -27.92 -25.44 -15.37
C LEU A 492 -27.58 -26.33 -16.58
N ASP A 493 -28.41 -26.30 -17.63
CA ASP A 493 -28.16 -27.05 -18.86
C ASP A 493 -26.95 -26.49 -19.61
N ASP A 494 -26.82 -25.15 -19.69
CA ASP A 494 -25.63 -24.51 -20.30
C ASP A 494 -24.37 -24.89 -19.51
N TRP A 495 -24.44 -24.85 -18.17
CA TRP A 495 -23.33 -25.29 -17.32
C TRP A 495 -22.94 -26.73 -17.63
N ASN A 496 -23.91 -27.66 -17.61
CA ASN A 496 -23.67 -29.08 -17.84
C ASN A 496 -23.04 -29.33 -19.21
N LYS A 497 -23.55 -28.67 -20.24
CA LYS A 497 -23.02 -28.77 -21.61
C LYS A 497 -21.56 -28.32 -21.65
N LEU A 498 -21.26 -27.12 -21.14
CA LEU A 498 -19.91 -26.53 -21.17
C LEU A 498 -18.91 -27.34 -20.36
N VAL A 499 -19.28 -27.80 -19.15
CA VAL A 499 -18.35 -28.55 -18.30
C VAL A 499 -18.16 -30.00 -18.74
N SER A 500 -19.12 -30.61 -19.46
CA SER A 500 -18.99 -31.98 -19.97
C SER A 500 -17.87 -32.12 -21.00
N GLU A 501 -17.58 -31.06 -21.73
CA GLU A 501 -16.53 -31.01 -22.76
C GLU A 501 -15.13 -30.74 -22.17
N LEU A 502 -15.04 -30.36 -20.89
CA LEU A 502 -13.79 -29.97 -20.25
C LEU A 502 -13.25 -31.13 -19.39
N PRO A 503 -11.94 -31.44 -19.48
CA PRO A 503 -11.30 -32.38 -18.55
C PRO A 503 -11.27 -31.82 -17.12
N ASP A 504 -11.14 -32.68 -16.11
CA ASP A 504 -11.20 -32.27 -14.70
C ASP A 504 -10.03 -31.35 -14.28
N ASP A 505 -8.90 -31.42 -14.99
CA ASP A 505 -7.72 -30.61 -14.82
C ASP A 505 -7.67 -29.39 -15.77
N ALA A 506 -8.73 -29.12 -16.52
CA ALA A 506 -8.78 -27.98 -17.44
C ALA A 506 -8.51 -26.67 -16.71
N ARG A 507 -7.63 -25.85 -17.26
CA ARG A 507 -7.48 -24.46 -16.84
C ARG A 507 -8.63 -23.65 -17.42
N LEU A 508 -9.39 -22.99 -16.56
CA LEU A 508 -10.56 -22.23 -17.00
C LEU A 508 -10.69 -20.94 -16.18
N VAL A 509 -11.43 -20.00 -16.73
CA VAL A 509 -11.76 -18.74 -16.06
C VAL A 509 -13.29 -18.68 -15.93
N LEU A 510 -13.76 -18.52 -14.69
CA LEU A 510 -15.16 -18.27 -14.41
C LEU A 510 -15.39 -16.76 -14.30
N THR A 511 -16.48 -16.26 -14.86
CA THR A 511 -16.99 -14.92 -14.55
C THR A 511 -18.10 -15.10 -13.51
N ILE A 512 -17.93 -14.47 -12.34
CA ILE A 512 -18.87 -14.59 -11.24
C ILE A 512 -19.38 -13.25 -10.76
N ILE A 513 -20.59 -13.22 -10.23
CA ILE A 513 -21.12 -12.15 -9.38
C ILE A 513 -21.04 -12.67 -7.94
N PRO A 514 -20.33 -11.98 -7.03
CA PRO A 514 -20.20 -12.42 -5.65
C PRO A 514 -21.54 -12.48 -4.92
N ARG A 515 -21.64 -13.35 -3.92
CA ARG A 515 -22.77 -13.42 -3.01
C ARG A 515 -23.09 -12.05 -2.41
N GLY A 516 -24.38 -11.71 -2.34
CA GLY A 516 -24.84 -10.39 -1.85
C GLY A 516 -24.96 -9.35 -2.93
N GLY A 517 -24.73 -9.71 -4.19
CA GLY A 517 -24.71 -8.79 -5.33
C GLY A 517 -23.35 -8.09 -5.44
N GLY A 518 -23.25 -7.20 -6.41
CA GLY A 518 -22.03 -6.44 -6.66
C GLY A 518 -21.55 -6.63 -8.09
N SER A 519 -20.34 -6.15 -8.34
CA SER A 519 -19.73 -6.19 -9.66
C SER A 519 -19.15 -7.56 -9.98
N ALA A 520 -19.26 -7.96 -11.23
CA ALA A 520 -18.69 -9.21 -11.71
C ALA A 520 -17.15 -9.20 -11.66
N ARG A 521 -16.57 -10.40 -11.54
CA ARG A 521 -15.12 -10.62 -11.57
C ARG A 521 -14.75 -11.91 -12.29
N PHE A 522 -13.56 -11.93 -12.87
CA PHE A 522 -12.98 -13.11 -13.48
C PHE A 522 -12.17 -13.89 -12.44
N VAL A 523 -12.43 -15.18 -12.32
CA VAL A 523 -11.80 -16.08 -11.35
C VAL A 523 -11.14 -17.23 -12.08
N PRO A 524 -9.81 -17.27 -12.17
CA PRO A 524 -9.10 -18.39 -12.79
C PRO A 524 -9.11 -19.61 -11.87
N LEU A 525 -9.43 -20.79 -12.40
CA LEU A 525 -9.28 -22.09 -11.76
C LEU A 525 -8.02 -22.76 -12.31
N ARG A 526 -7.02 -22.93 -11.43
CA ARG A 526 -5.72 -23.53 -11.75
C ARG A 526 -5.71 -25.02 -11.51
#